data_a83b5d2e24d91eadab0af58b3e7d6d20
#
_entry.id   a83b5d2e24d91eadab0af58b3e7d6d20
#
_cell.length_a   1.000
_cell.length_b   1.000
_cell.length_c   1.000
_cell.angle_alpha   90.00
_cell.angle_beta   90.00
_cell.angle_gamma   90.00
#
_symmetry.space_group_name_H-M   'P 1'
#
loop_
_entity.id
_entity.type
_entity.pdbx_description
1 polymer ?
#
loop_
_entity_poly.entity_id
_entity_poly.type
_entity_poly.pdbx_seq_one_letter_code
_entity_poly.pdbx_strand_id
1 'polypeptide(L)'
;LSIYAHASNGGIAIDEEAFTGVEGLYACGEVTGGMHGADRLGGLSSANGLVFGRIAGKAAARSERGKKEGKAAYAYQPLYVILEAKKYLNTIQKLNQQHAMLIRSEKGSKNVLQELSKLQSQMERNKIPLEKTDCSMEELLRSVDLEAAFELTLALHQAILLRRESRGPHYREDCPKRENGLNIPIYSWKQNQEIVTHLQMSKFT
;
A
#
# COMPACT_ATOMS: atom_id res chain seq x y z
N LEU A 1 -6.43 27.56 3.62
CA LEU A 1 -7.07 26.24 3.55
C LEU A 1 -5.99 25.19 3.34
N SER A 2 -5.85 24.26 4.28
CA SER A 2 -4.96 23.12 4.13
C SER A 2 -5.76 21.93 3.57
N ILE A 3 -5.17 21.19 2.63
CA ILE A 3 -5.76 19.99 2.06
C ILE A 3 -5.18 18.79 2.82
N TYR A 4 -6.05 17.98 3.39
CA TYR A 4 -5.66 16.76 4.11
C TYR A 4 -6.22 15.53 3.40
N ALA A 5 -5.46 14.45 3.38
CA ALA A 5 -5.97 13.15 3.01
C ALA A 5 -6.97 12.70 4.09
N HIS A 6 -8.22 12.46 3.70
CA HIS A 6 -9.28 12.03 4.62
C HIS A 6 -9.41 10.52 4.68
N ALA A 7 -9.31 9.86 3.54
CA ALA A 7 -9.46 8.43 3.43
C ALA A 7 -8.61 7.89 2.26
N SER A 8 -8.26 6.62 2.31
CA SER A 8 -7.61 5.91 1.22
C SER A 8 -8.62 5.08 0.43
N ASN A 9 -8.62 5.22 -0.90
CA ASN A 9 -9.36 4.33 -1.81
C ASN A 9 -8.39 3.28 -2.35
N GLY A 10 -8.52 2.07 -1.87
CA GLY A 10 -7.61 0.97 -2.09
C GLY A 10 -7.20 0.37 -0.76
N GLY A 11 -6.38 -0.65 -0.79
CA GLY A 11 -5.94 -1.33 0.41
C GLY A 11 -5.66 -2.81 0.17
N ILE A 12 -5.57 -3.58 1.24
CA ILE A 12 -5.34 -5.01 1.18
C ILE A 12 -6.49 -5.69 0.45
N ALA A 13 -6.17 -6.52 -0.55
CA ALA A 13 -7.16 -7.35 -1.23
C ALA A 13 -7.62 -8.46 -0.29
N ILE A 14 -8.93 -8.67 -0.23
CA ILE A 14 -9.57 -9.71 0.58
C ILE A 14 -10.60 -10.47 -0.25
N ASP A 15 -10.89 -11.70 0.16
CA ASP A 15 -12.00 -12.48 -0.36
C ASP A 15 -13.32 -12.22 0.42
N GLU A 16 -14.35 -13.03 0.14
CA GLU A 16 -15.68 -12.94 0.76
C GLU A 16 -15.66 -13.26 2.27
N GLU A 17 -14.65 -13.98 2.75
CA GLU A 17 -14.41 -14.30 4.16
C GLU A 17 -13.44 -13.31 4.85
N ALA A 18 -13.08 -12.22 4.17
CA ALA A 18 -12.10 -11.23 4.62
C ALA A 18 -10.67 -11.80 4.78
N PHE A 19 -10.36 -12.91 4.10
CA PHE A 19 -9.04 -13.51 4.09
C PHE A 19 -8.13 -12.79 3.09
N THR A 20 -6.89 -12.54 3.46
CA THR A 20 -5.93 -11.74 2.66
C THR A 20 -5.14 -12.55 1.63
N GLY A 21 -5.30 -13.90 1.62
CA GLY A 21 -4.43 -14.81 0.89
C GLY A 21 -3.19 -15.25 1.69
N VAL A 22 -2.90 -14.59 2.80
CA VAL A 22 -1.80 -14.96 3.72
C VAL A 22 -2.37 -15.82 4.85
N GLU A 23 -1.80 -16.99 5.06
CA GLU A 23 -2.31 -17.96 6.06
C GLU A 23 -2.37 -17.33 7.46
N GLY A 24 -3.55 -17.39 8.09
CA GLY A 24 -3.81 -16.84 9.41
C GLY A 24 -4.05 -15.32 9.44
N LEU A 25 -4.00 -14.63 8.30
CA LEU A 25 -4.18 -13.17 8.24
C LEU A 25 -5.53 -12.80 7.60
N TYR A 26 -6.33 -12.06 8.34
CA TYR A 26 -7.61 -11.48 7.91
C TYR A 26 -7.56 -9.97 8.04
N ALA A 27 -8.28 -9.25 7.17
CA ALA A 27 -8.33 -7.80 7.20
C ALA A 27 -9.74 -7.27 7.02
N CYS A 28 -10.06 -6.13 7.64
CA CYS A 28 -11.35 -5.47 7.51
C CYS A 28 -11.22 -3.96 7.74
N GLY A 29 -12.24 -3.21 7.33
CA GLY A 29 -12.29 -1.76 7.51
C GLY A 29 -11.49 -1.00 6.45
N GLU A 30 -11.03 0.21 6.78
CA GLU A 30 -10.38 1.11 5.83
C GLU A 30 -9.09 0.56 5.22
N VAL A 31 -8.41 -0.33 5.93
CA VAL A 31 -7.18 -0.99 5.43
C VAL A 31 -7.42 -1.88 4.22
N THR A 32 -8.69 -2.24 3.93
CA THR A 32 -9.07 -3.13 2.83
C THR A 32 -9.53 -2.37 1.60
N GLY A 33 -9.21 -2.90 0.42
CA GLY A 33 -9.60 -2.34 -0.87
C GLY A 33 -10.69 -3.16 -1.59
N GLY A 34 -11.23 -2.58 -2.66
CA GLY A 34 -12.09 -3.28 -3.62
C GLY A 34 -13.60 -3.17 -3.40
N MET A 35 -14.08 -2.97 -2.18
CA MET A 35 -15.51 -3.02 -1.87
C MET A 35 -16.29 -1.73 -2.14
N HIS A 36 -15.62 -0.63 -2.35
CA HIS A 36 -16.26 0.67 -2.61
C HIS A 36 -16.17 1.12 -4.07
N GLY A 37 -15.62 0.28 -4.95
CA GLY A 37 -15.37 0.67 -6.33
C GLY A 37 -14.38 1.83 -6.44
N ALA A 38 -14.70 2.81 -7.31
CA ALA A 38 -13.80 3.94 -7.55
C ALA A 38 -13.84 4.99 -6.45
N ASP A 39 -14.95 5.09 -5.70
CA ASP A 39 -15.10 6.08 -4.64
C ASP A 39 -16.13 5.62 -3.60
N ARG A 40 -15.89 5.98 -2.35
CA ARG A 40 -16.74 5.60 -1.22
C ARG A 40 -17.74 6.72 -0.91
N LEU A 41 -19.02 6.34 -0.80
CA LEU A 41 -20.04 7.25 -0.27
C LEU A 41 -19.83 7.52 1.22
N GLY A 42 -20.17 8.73 1.66
CA GLY A 42 -20.11 9.12 3.08
C GLY A 42 -20.88 8.14 3.98
N GLY A 43 -20.31 7.80 5.13
CA GLY A 43 -20.91 6.87 6.09
C GLY A 43 -20.64 5.37 5.83
N LEU A 44 -20.36 4.95 4.60
CA LEU A 44 -20.13 3.54 4.28
C LEU A 44 -18.87 2.95 4.92
N SER A 45 -17.91 3.77 5.39
CA SER A 45 -16.74 3.27 6.13
C SER A 45 -17.12 2.58 7.42
N SER A 46 -18.06 3.15 8.18
CA SER A 46 -18.55 2.53 9.43
C SER A 46 -19.29 1.22 9.15
N ALA A 47 -20.15 1.19 8.13
CA ALA A 47 -20.83 -0.03 7.70
C ALA A 47 -19.82 -1.11 7.26
N ASN A 48 -18.81 -0.74 6.48
CA ASN A 48 -17.73 -1.63 6.08
C ASN A 48 -17.02 -2.23 7.31
N GLY A 49 -16.56 -1.38 8.24
CA GLY A 49 -15.87 -1.82 9.46
C GLY A 49 -16.71 -2.79 10.30
N LEU A 50 -18.01 -2.53 10.47
CA LEU A 50 -18.91 -3.38 11.24
C LEU A 50 -19.21 -4.72 10.54
N VAL A 51 -19.56 -4.69 9.26
CA VAL A 51 -19.93 -5.89 8.51
C VAL A 51 -18.72 -6.79 8.29
N PHE A 52 -17.66 -6.26 7.70
CA PHE A 52 -16.46 -7.06 7.41
C PHE A 52 -15.67 -7.39 8.67
N GLY A 53 -15.70 -6.56 9.72
CA GLY A 53 -15.14 -6.92 11.02
C GLY A 53 -15.79 -8.14 11.63
N ARG A 54 -17.13 -8.25 11.53
CA ARG A 54 -17.86 -9.46 11.95
C ARG A 54 -17.52 -10.68 11.09
N ILE A 55 -17.40 -10.51 9.77
CA ILE A 55 -17.04 -11.60 8.85
C ILE A 55 -15.62 -12.09 9.17
N ALA A 56 -14.66 -11.19 9.20
CA ALA A 56 -13.24 -11.48 9.50
C ALA A 56 -13.09 -12.20 10.86
N GLY A 57 -13.75 -11.69 11.91
CA GLY A 57 -13.68 -12.29 13.23
C GLY A 57 -14.27 -13.70 13.28
N LYS A 58 -15.40 -13.95 12.59
CA LYS A 58 -15.99 -15.28 12.48
C LYS A 58 -15.13 -16.24 11.67
N ALA A 59 -14.60 -15.81 10.55
CA ALA A 59 -13.73 -16.60 9.70
C ALA A 59 -12.43 -16.96 10.42
N ALA A 60 -11.79 -16.02 11.07
CA ALA A 60 -10.59 -16.24 11.86
C ALA A 60 -10.83 -17.24 13.02
N ALA A 61 -11.95 -17.11 13.74
CA ALA A 61 -12.29 -18.01 14.85
C ALA A 61 -12.58 -19.46 14.39
N ARG A 62 -13.07 -19.65 13.17
CA ARG A 62 -13.36 -20.98 12.60
C ARG A 62 -12.17 -21.57 11.86
N SER A 63 -11.21 -20.73 11.50
CA SER A 63 -10.07 -21.17 10.74
C SER A 63 -9.16 -22.09 11.56
N GLU A 64 -8.81 -23.22 10.98
CA GLU A 64 -7.72 -24.06 11.47
C GLU A 64 -6.36 -23.60 10.89
N ARG A 65 -6.39 -22.61 10.01
CA ARG A 65 -5.20 -21.98 9.45
C ARG A 65 -4.46 -21.27 10.59
N GLY A 66 -3.24 -21.64 10.83
CA GLY A 66 -2.45 -21.09 11.95
C GLY A 66 -2.49 -21.93 13.26
N LYS A 67 -3.34 -22.96 13.35
CA LYS A 67 -3.30 -23.93 14.47
C LYS A 67 -2.17 -24.95 14.33
N LYS A 68 -1.46 -24.99 13.20
CA LYS A 68 -0.25 -25.79 13.11
C LYS A 68 0.75 -25.21 14.11
N GLU A 69 1.05 -25.97 15.16
CA GLU A 69 2.23 -25.81 16.00
C GLU A 69 3.50 -26.05 15.16
N GLY A 70 3.61 -25.34 14.06
CA GLY A 70 4.87 -25.13 13.39
C GLY A 70 5.53 -23.99 14.13
N LYS A 71 6.71 -24.19 14.68
CA LYS A 71 7.64 -23.12 14.90
C LYS A 71 7.58 -22.30 13.63
N ALA A 72 6.87 -21.15 13.65
CA ALA A 72 7.02 -20.20 12.58
C ALA A 72 8.52 -19.96 12.52
N ALA A 73 9.16 -20.54 11.52
CA ALA A 73 10.49 -20.14 11.16
C ALA A 73 10.29 -18.71 10.66
N TYR A 74 10.13 -17.79 11.60
CA TYR A 74 10.42 -16.39 11.32
C TYR A 74 11.87 -16.46 10.86
N ALA A 75 12.07 -16.49 9.57
CA ALA A 75 13.36 -16.18 9.01
C ALA A 75 13.68 -14.83 9.63
N TYR A 76 14.51 -14.84 10.65
CA TYR A 76 14.94 -13.67 11.36
C TYR A 76 15.64 -12.81 10.33
N GLN A 77 14.88 -11.92 9.71
CA GLN A 77 15.50 -10.90 8.87
C GLN A 77 16.18 -9.94 9.85
N PRO A 78 17.47 -9.73 9.70
CA PRO A 78 18.15 -8.79 10.56
C PRO A 78 17.41 -7.46 10.51
N LEU A 79 17.04 -6.95 11.67
CA LEU A 79 16.46 -5.62 11.79
C LEU A 79 17.54 -4.60 11.43
N TYR A 80 17.15 -3.60 10.68
CA TYR A 80 18.02 -2.49 10.30
C TYR A 80 17.45 -1.18 10.80
N VAL A 81 18.34 -0.24 11.00
CA VAL A 81 18.01 1.17 11.08
C VAL A 81 18.48 1.84 9.81
N ILE A 82 17.63 2.67 9.22
CA ILE A 82 18.00 3.50 8.09
C ILE A 82 18.29 4.90 8.63
N LEU A 83 19.55 5.30 8.57
CA LEU A 83 19.92 6.64 8.98
C LEU A 83 19.18 7.69 8.15
N GLU A 84 18.83 8.81 8.79
CA GLU A 84 18.05 9.89 8.16
C GLU A 84 16.63 9.47 7.67
N ALA A 85 16.03 8.39 8.18
CA ALA A 85 14.72 7.90 7.76
C ALA A 85 13.65 9.00 7.69
N LYS A 86 13.63 9.93 8.66
CA LYS A 86 12.72 11.08 8.68
C LYS A 86 12.87 11.98 7.44
N LYS A 87 14.08 12.20 6.98
CA LYS A 87 14.37 13.02 5.78
C LYS A 87 13.82 12.35 4.53
N TYR A 88 14.02 11.04 4.41
CA TYR A 88 13.49 10.26 3.29
C TYR A 88 11.96 10.20 3.30
N LEU A 89 11.35 9.97 4.46
CA LEU A 89 9.89 10.04 4.63
C LEU A 89 9.33 11.39 4.18
N ASN A 90 9.92 12.49 4.62
CA ASN A 90 9.51 13.83 4.21
C ASN A 90 9.63 14.03 2.69
N THR A 91 10.64 13.45 2.06
CA THR A 91 10.80 13.51 0.60
C THR A 91 9.68 12.75 -0.10
N ILE A 92 9.38 11.52 0.33
CA ILE A 92 8.28 10.70 -0.21
C ILE A 92 6.95 11.42 -0.03
N GLN A 93 6.67 12.00 1.13
CA GLN A 93 5.45 12.76 1.39
C GLN A 93 5.29 13.94 0.44
N LYS A 94 6.35 14.71 0.20
CA LYS A 94 6.33 15.84 -0.75
C LYS A 94 6.07 15.39 -2.18
N LEU A 95 6.71 14.31 -2.61
CA LEU A 95 6.49 13.72 -3.94
C LEU A 95 5.04 13.28 -4.12
N ASN A 96 4.46 12.58 -3.14
CA ASN A 96 3.07 12.16 -3.18
C ASN A 96 2.11 13.36 -3.14
N GLN A 97 2.38 14.37 -2.32
CA GLN A 97 1.58 15.59 -2.27
C GLN A 97 1.52 16.30 -3.61
N GLN A 98 2.62 16.37 -4.33
CA GLN A 98 2.72 17.06 -5.61
C GLN A 98 2.12 16.26 -6.78
N HIS A 99 2.24 14.93 -6.77
CA HIS A 99 1.99 14.11 -7.96
C HIS A 99 0.92 13.02 -7.80
N ALA A 100 0.41 12.79 -6.59
CA ALA A 100 -0.59 11.76 -6.33
C ALA A 100 -1.86 12.24 -5.62
N MET A 101 -1.82 13.39 -4.95
CA MET A 101 -2.90 13.78 -4.04
C MET A 101 -4.15 14.25 -4.78
N LEU A 102 -4.05 15.24 -5.66
CA LEU A 102 -5.20 15.80 -6.39
C LEU A 102 -5.09 15.58 -7.89
N ILE A 103 -4.07 16.15 -8.50
CA ILE A 103 -3.85 16.11 -9.95
C ILE A 103 -2.70 15.17 -10.25
N ARG A 104 -2.97 14.20 -11.06
CA ARG A 104 -2.02 13.15 -11.45
C ARG A 104 -1.69 13.27 -12.93
N SER A 105 -0.51 12.83 -13.32
CA SER A 105 -0.09 12.75 -14.71
C SER A 105 0.95 11.67 -14.92
N GLU A 106 1.11 11.23 -16.16
CA GLU A 106 2.17 10.29 -16.54
C GLU A 106 3.54 10.86 -16.24
N LYS A 107 3.77 12.13 -16.60
CA LYS A 107 5.03 12.84 -16.34
C LYS A 107 5.36 12.91 -14.85
N GLY A 108 4.38 13.28 -14.04
CA GLY A 108 4.56 13.35 -12.58
C GLY A 108 4.89 12.01 -11.97
N SER A 109 4.16 10.96 -12.34
CA SER A 109 4.40 9.61 -11.83
C SER A 109 5.75 9.04 -12.27
N LYS A 110 6.16 9.25 -13.52
CA LYS A 110 7.50 8.85 -13.99
C LYS A 110 8.61 9.56 -13.21
N ASN A 111 8.43 10.87 -12.95
CA ASN A 111 9.39 11.62 -12.13
C ASN A 111 9.51 11.02 -10.72
N VAL A 112 8.39 10.71 -10.07
CA VAL A 112 8.41 10.09 -8.73
C VAL A 112 9.13 8.75 -8.75
N LEU A 113 8.87 7.89 -9.73
CA LEU A 113 9.55 6.59 -9.83
C LEU A 113 11.07 6.75 -10.03
N GLN A 114 11.51 7.75 -10.78
CA GLN A 114 12.94 8.06 -10.91
C GLN A 114 13.56 8.54 -9.58
N GLU A 115 12.86 9.41 -8.85
CA GLU A 115 13.34 9.87 -7.55
C GLU A 115 13.34 8.73 -6.51
N LEU A 116 12.35 7.82 -6.53
CA LEU A 116 12.35 6.63 -5.67
C LEU A 116 13.54 5.72 -5.96
N SER A 117 13.93 5.53 -7.22
CA SER A 117 15.11 4.73 -7.55
C SER A 117 16.41 5.33 -6.97
N LYS A 118 16.54 6.66 -6.97
CA LYS A 118 17.66 7.35 -6.31
C LYS A 118 17.62 7.19 -4.79
N LEU A 119 16.42 7.37 -4.20
CA LEU A 119 16.19 7.20 -2.77
C LEU A 119 16.52 5.78 -2.32
N GLN A 120 16.11 4.76 -3.06
CA GLN A 120 16.42 3.37 -2.75
C GLN A 120 17.92 3.13 -2.62
N SER A 121 18.70 3.66 -3.57
CA SER A 121 20.16 3.55 -3.52
C SER A 121 20.79 4.28 -2.32
N GLN A 122 20.16 5.36 -1.85
CA GLN A 122 20.58 6.07 -0.65
C GLN A 122 20.20 5.33 0.62
N MET A 123 18.97 4.82 0.68
CA MET A 123 18.47 4.03 1.80
C MET A 123 19.35 2.78 2.03
N GLU A 124 19.69 2.06 0.96
CA GLU A 124 20.55 0.86 1.07
C GLU A 124 21.95 1.19 1.61
N ARG A 125 22.53 2.31 1.23
CA ARG A 125 23.81 2.76 1.78
C ARG A 125 23.74 3.18 3.24
N ASN A 126 22.58 3.63 3.69
CA ASN A 126 22.32 4.10 5.04
C ASN A 126 21.68 3.04 5.95
N LYS A 127 21.54 1.80 5.47
CA LYS A 127 21.11 0.66 6.27
C LYS A 127 22.22 0.20 7.19
N ILE A 128 21.95 0.19 8.49
CA ILE A 128 22.87 -0.33 9.51
C ILE A 128 22.15 -1.45 10.25
N PRO A 129 22.77 -2.65 10.38
CA PRO A 129 22.20 -3.71 11.21
C PRO A 129 21.99 -3.25 12.65
N LEU A 130 20.88 -3.60 13.26
CA LEU A 130 20.53 -3.20 14.63
C LEU A 130 21.61 -3.59 15.65
N GLU A 131 22.29 -4.70 15.42
CA GLU A 131 23.39 -5.20 16.24
C GLU A 131 24.60 -4.27 16.25
N LYS A 132 24.73 -3.37 15.26
CA LYS A 132 25.89 -2.50 15.04
C LYS A 132 25.61 -1.03 15.37
N THR A 133 24.44 -0.74 15.91
CA THR A 133 24.05 0.64 16.23
C THR A 133 23.29 0.70 17.55
N ASP A 134 23.56 1.74 18.30
CA ASP A 134 22.75 2.11 19.46
C ASP A 134 21.68 3.09 18.98
N CYS A 135 20.51 2.56 18.61
CA CYS A 135 19.42 3.36 18.10
C CYS A 135 18.21 3.33 19.04
N SER A 136 17.46 4.40 19.05
CA SER A 136 16.18 4.49 19.76
C SER A 136 15.10 3.66 19.07
N MET A 137 14.09 3.25 19.84
CA MET A 137 12.89 2.60 19.28
C MET A 137 12.21 3.49 18.23
N GLU A 138 12.25 4.80 18.41
CA GLU A 138 11.68 5.75 17.45
C GLU A 138 12.39 5.71 16.10
N GLU A 139 13.71 5.62 16.06
CA GLU A 139 14.49 5.52 14.81
C GLU A 139 14.23 4.18 14.11
N LEU A 140 14.11 3.09 14.87
CA LEU A 140 13.74 1.79 14.34
C LEU A 140 12.35 1.83 13.69
N LEU A 141 11.33 2.34 14.40
CA LEU A 141 9.97 2.48 13.88
C LEU A 141 9.91 3.35 12.64
N ARG A 142 10.65 4.46 12.61
CA ARG A 142 10.75 5.32 11.42
C ARG A 142 11.38 4.61 10.23
N SER A 143 12.30 3.70 10.46
CA SER A 143 12.90 2.90 9.38
C SER A 143 11.88 1.93 8.78
N VAL A 144 11.05 1.30 9.62
CA VAL A 144 9.94 0.44 9.18
C VAL A 144 8.90 1.26 8.41
N ASP A 145 8.50 2.42 8.94
CA ASP A 145 7.55 3.33 8.28
C ASP A 145 8.08 3.80 6.91
N LEU A 146 9.38 4.05 6.82
CA LEU A 146 10.03 4.46 5.57
C LEU A 146 9.97 3.36 4.51
N GLU A 147 10.28 2.12 4.86
CA GLU A 147 10.21 0.99 3.93
C GLU A 147 8.77 0.78 3.44
N ALA A 148 7.78 0.82 4.35
CA ALA A 148 6.38 0.73 4.00
C ALA A 148 5.91 1.89 3.10
N ALA A 149 6.27 3.13 3.44
CA ALA A 149 5.93 4.31 2.63
C ALA A 149 6.57 4.26 1.24
N PHE A 150 7.80 3.76 1.13
CA PHE A 150 8.49 3.58 -0.13
C PHE A 150 7.77 2.58 -1.03
N GLU A 151 7.45 1.38 -0.52
CA GLU A 151 6.77 0.31 -1.27
C GLU A 151 5.36 0.74 -1.70
N LEU A 152 4.60 1.38 -0.80
CA LEU A 152 3.27 1.90 -1.12
C LEU A 152 3.31 3.00 -2.17
N THR A 153 4.30 3.90 -2.11
CA THR A 153 4.45 4.96 -3.12
C THR A 153 4.82 4.39 -4.48
N LEU A 154 5.69 3.38 -4.50
CA LEU A 154 6.05 2.68 -5.73
C LEU A 154 4.82 2.02 -6.37
N ALA A 155 4.05 1.25 -5.59
CA ALA A 155 2.79 0.63 -6.04
C ALA A 155 1.77 1.65 -6.54
N LEU A 156 1.59 2.76 -5.80
CA LEU A 156 0.67 3.84 -6.15
C LEU A 156 1.01 4.46 -7.52
N HIS A 157 2.27 4.83 -7.74
CA HIS A 157 2.66 5.48 -8.99
C HIS A 157 2.69 4.53 -10.19
N GLN A 158 3.00 3.25 -9.98
CA GLN A 158 2.80 2.21 -11.00
C GLN A 158 1.31 2.06 -11.37
N ALA A 159 0.42 2.04 -10.37
CA ALA A 159 -1.02 1.97 -10.60
C ALA A 159 -1.56 3.22 -11.32
N ILE A 160 -1.07 4.42 -10.98
CA ILE A 160 -1.42 5.67 -11.69
C ILE A 160 -1.04 5.59 -13.17
N LEU A 161 0.12 5.04 -13.50
CA LEU A 161 0.57 4.88 -14.88
C LEU A 161 -0.31 3.90 -15.68
N LEU A 162 -0.72 2.80 -15.05
CA LEU A 162 -1.59 1.80 -15.65
C LEU A 162 -3.02 2.30 -15.86
N ARG A 163 -3.56 3.09 -14.92
CA ARG A 163 -4.91 3.64 -15.01
C ARG A 163 -4.91 4.90 -15.86
N ARG A 164 -5.05 4.74 -17.15
CA ARG A 164 -5.07 5.83 -18.15
C ARG A 164 -6.46 6.43 -18.35
N GLU A 165 -7.10 6.78 -17.23
CA GLU A 165 -8.43 7.40 -17.19
C GLU A 165 -8.55 8.29 -15.95
N SER A 166 -9.66 9.04 -15.85
CA SER A 166 -10.09 9.73 -14.64
C SER A 166 -11.38 9.10 -14.11
N ARG A 167 -11.38 8.64 -12.82
CA ARG A 167 -12.51 7.94 -12.18
C ARG A 167 -12.51 8.16 -10.68
N GLY A 168 -13.63 8.62 -10.12
CA GLY A 168 -13.71 8.97 -8.71
C GLY A 168 -12.66 10.02 -8.34
N PRO A 169 -11.94 9.88 -7.23
CA PRO A 169 -10.87 10.79 -6.83
C PRO A 169 -9.58 10.63 -7.65
N HIS A 170 -9.50 9.61 -8.50
CA HIS A 170 -8.37 9.47 -9.43
C HIS A 170 -8.57 10.38 -10.62
N TYR A 171 -8.00 11.60 -10.57
CA TYR A 171 -8.01 12.55 -11.66
C TYR A 171 -6.65 12.64 -12.32
N ARG A 172 -6.62 12.38 -13.63
CA ARG A 172 -5.45 12.53 -14.48
C ARG A 172 -5.66 13.65 -15.50
N GLU A 173 -4.86 14.70 -15.42
CA GLU A 173 -4.94 15.82 -16.36
C GLU A 173 -4.64 15.43 -17.82
N ASP A 174 -3.80 14.42 -18.00
CA ASP A 174 -3.44 13.87 -19.32
C ASP A 174 -4.39 12.78 -19.83
N CYS A 175 -5.32 12.29 -18.99
CA CYS A 175 -6.36 11.31 -19.30
C CYS A 175 -7.67 11.67 -18.60
N PRO A 176 -8.34 12.80 -18.94
CA PRO A 176 -9.44 13.34 -18.13
C PRO A 176 -10.77 12.57 -18.28
N LYS A 177 -10.89 11.67 -19.26
CA LYS A 177 -12.10 10.90 -19.53
C LYS A 177 -12.06 9.54 -18.84
N ARG A 178 -13.25 8.98 -18.58
CA ARG A 178 -13.41 7.58 -18.19
C ARG A 178 -13.22 6.66 -19.38
N GLU A 179 -12.62 5.51 -19.13
CA GLU A 179 -12.46 4.44 -20.12
C GLU A 179 -13.20 3.19 -19.64
N ASN A 180 -14.20 2.73 -20.40
CA ASN A 180 -15.03 1.59 -20.01
C ASN A 180 -14.21 0.30 -19.84
N GLY A 181 -13.19 0.10 -20.65
CA GLY A 181 -12.28 -1.05 -20.55
C GLY A 181 -11.41 -1.07 -19.30
N LEU A 182 -11.30 0.05 -18.59
CA LEU A 182 -10.52 0.17 -17.36
C LEU A 182 -11.38 0.08 -16.08
N ASN A 183 -12.65 -0.31 -16.18
CA ASN A 183 -13.49 -0.57 -15.01
C ASN A 183 -13.14 -1.91 -14.32
N ILE A 184 -11.87 -2.10 -14.07
CA ILE A 184 -11.29 -3.30 -13.44
C ILE A 184 -10.30 -2.88 -12.35
N PRO A 185 -10.12 -3.68 -11.30
CA PRO A 185 -9.17 -3.36 -10.25
C PRO A 185 -7.72 -3.46 -10.75
N ILE A 186 -6.85 -2.74 -10.06
CA ILE A 186 -5.40 -2.85 -10.18
C ILE A 186 -4.89 -3.48 -8.89
N TYR A 187 -4.08 -4.51 -9.03
CA TYR A 187 -3.43 -5.18 -7.90
C TYR A 187 -1.93 -4.96 -7.94
N SER A 188 -1.36 -4.76 -6.76
CA SER A 188 0.09 -4.72 -6.56
C SER A 188 0.47 -5.77 -5.52
N TRP A 189 1.57 -6.46 -5.78
CA TRP A 189 2.14 -7.44 -4.84
C TRP A 189 3.65 -7.43 -4.91
N LYS A 190 4.29 -7.98 -3.91
CA LYS A 190 5.74 -8.11 -3.87
C LYS A 190 6.14 -9.46 -4.43
N GLN A 191 7.00 -9.47 -5.45
CA GLN A 191 7.54 -10.65 -6.09
C GLN A 191 9.06 -10.49 -6.23
N ASN A 192 9.85 -11.43 -5.70
CA ASN A 192 11.31 -11.36 -5.75
C ASN A 192 11.90 -10.02 -5.28
N GLN A 193 11.36 -9.46 -4.18
CA GLN A 193 11.72 -8.15 -3.61
C GLN A 193 11.32 -6.94 -4.46
N GLU A 194 10.63 -7.13 -5.56
CA GLU A 194 10.11 -6.05 -6.42
C GLU A 194 8.59 -5.89 -6.27
N ILE A 195 8.09 -4.67 -6.40
CA ILE A 195 6.66 -4.40 -6.47
C ILE A 195 6.20 -4.57 -7.91
N VAL A 196 5.29 -5.49 -8.12
CA VAL A 196 4.66 -5.78 -9.41
C VAL A 196 3.23 -5.30 -9.38
N THR A 197 2.80 -4.58 -10.41
CA THR A 197 1.46 -3.97 -10.47
C THR A 197 0.80 -4.30 -11.81
N HIS A 198 -0.40 -4.86 -11.76
CA HIS A 198 -1.14 -5.28 -12.94
C HIS A 198 -2.62 -4.90 -12.89
N LEU A 199 -3.19 -4.66 -14.08
CA LEU A 199 -4.64 -4.71 -14.30
C LEU A 199 -5.06 -6.19 -14.32
N GLN A 200 -5.95 -6.59 -13.42
CA GLN A 200 -6.36 -7.99 -13.35
C GLN A 200 -7.85 -8.14 -13.60
N MET A 201 -8.19 -8.96 -14.60
CA MET A 201 -9.57 -9.24 -14.99
C MET A 201 -10.19 -10.40 -14.21
N SER A 202 -9.40 -11.25 -13.56
CA SER A 202 -9.88 -12.40 -12.79
C SER A 202 -9.47 -12.30 -11.33
N LYS A 203 -10.38 -12.72 -10.46
CA LYS A 203 -10.11 -12.91 -9.03
C LYS A 203 -8.93 -13.90 -8.85
N PHE A 204 -8.23 -13.75 -7.75
CA PHE A 204 -7.20 -14.72 -7.31
C PHE A 204 -7.68 -16.15 -7.56
N THR A 205 -7.01 -16.86 -8.43
CA THR A 205 -7.11 -18.31 -8.58
C THR A 205 -6.04 -18.97 -7.74
#